data_04bf10c097ad404ef287b1bce8a4444e
#
_entry.id   04bf10c097ad404ef287b1bce8a4444e
#
_cell.length_a   1.000
_cell.length_b   1.000
_cell.length_c   1.000
_cell.angle_alpha   90.00
_cell.angle_beta   90.00
_cell.angle_gamma   90.00
#
_symmetry.space_group_name_H-M   'P 1'
#
loop_
_entity.id
_entity.type
_entity.pdbx_description
1 polymer ?
#
loop_
_entity_poly.entity_id
_entity_poly.type
_entity_poly.pdbx_seq_one_letter_code
_entity_poly.pdbx_strand_id
1 'polypeptide(L)'
;ISPWKYNFVNNFLASTCTRLEFSPQFTLKGVLTRQAFAYPTYLPFLVWGFAKKTALHQVLAAPLAHQSLNKATTQAATKASPTIWCMEDGFIRSNGLGASLIDPLSVVIDKTGIYYNALQPSDLEHLLIQQPPLNTQQQNRTQALIKRLLDQQVSKYNVGKHQPLIISAPHATEKILVVGQVEDDMSVKLCGSDIKTNLQLLKTVRARCPHAYIIYKPHPDVQAGLRTGKISASEMQQYANQVVMDISMPRCLDAVDSVHTISSLTGFEALLRGLSVTCYGFPFYAGWGLT
;
A
#
# COMPACT_ATOMS: atom_id res chain seq x y z
N ILE A 1 -14.73 -5.49 7.96
CA ILE A 1 -14.58 -5.43 6.49
C ILE A 1 -15.87 -4.84 5.91
N SER A 2 -15.76 -4.03 4.86
CA SER A 2 -16.94 -3.48 4.16
C SER A 2 -17.73 -4.58 3.45
N PRO A 3 -19.08 -4.52 3.39
CA PRO A 3 -19.89 -5.63 2.85
C PRO A 3 -19.55 -6.06 1.42
N TRP A 4 -19.20 -5.11 0.53
CA TRP A 4 -18.82 -5.42 -0.86
C TRP A 4 -17.57 -6.30 -0.97
N LYS A 5 -16.76 -6.38 0.09
CA LYS A 5 -15.55 -7.22 0.16
C LYS A 5 -15.81 -8.65 0.67
N TYR A 6 -17.01 -8.98 1.11
CA TYR A 6 -17.27 -10.28 1.76
C TYR A 6 -17.03 -11.46 0.83
N ASN A 7 -17.53 -11.40 -0.38
CA ASN A 7 -17.45 -12.54 -1.31
C ASN A 7 -16.00 -12.86 -1.66
N PHE A 8 -15.19 -11.87 -2.04
CA PHE A 8 -13.81 -12.15 -2.43
C PHE A 8 -12.94 -12.54 -1.21
N VAL A 9 -13.12 -11.93 -0.04
CA VAL A 9 -12.40 -12.36 1.18
C VAL A 9 -12.74 -13.79 1.55
N ASN A 10 -14.02 -14.17 1.45
CA ASN A 10 -14.44 -15.54 1.65
C ASN A 10 -13.75 -16.49 0.65
N ASN A 11 -13.66 -16.13 -0.61
CA ASN A 11 -12.99 -16.94 -1.63
C ASN A 11 -11.47 -17.06 -1.39
N PHE A 12 -10.81 -15.96 -1.00
CA PHE A 12 -9.38 -16.00 -0.66
C PHE A 12 -9.07 -16.91 0.53
N LEU A 13 -9.94 -16.94 1.53
CA LEU A 13 -9.72 -17.68 2.76
C LEU A 13 -10.37 -19.07 2.79
N ALA A 14 -11.14 -19.43 1.77
CA ALA A 14 -11.89 -20.69 1.72
C ALA A 14 -11.03 -21.94 1.92
N SER A 15 -9.76 -21.91 1.46
CA SER A 15 -8.83 -23.04 1.65
C SER A 15 -8.13 -23.04 3.00
N THR A 16 -8.17 -21.93 3.75
CA THR A 16 -7.43 -21.74 5.02
C THR A 16 -8.33 -21.67 6.24
N CYS A 17 -9.62 -21.45 6.03
CA CYS A 17 -10.61 -21.27 7.11
C CYS A 17 -11.82 -22.19 6.87
N THR A 18 -12.26 -22.88 7.93
CA THR A 18 -13.50 -23.67 7.91
C THR A 18 -14.75 -22.79 8.05
N ARG A 19 -14.60 -21.60 8.65
CA ARG A 19 -15.70 -20.66 8.87
C ARG A 19 -15.17 -19.24 9.00
N LEU A 20 -15.81 -18.31 8.30
CA LEU A 20 -15.59 -16.87 8.40
C LEU A 20 -16.86 -16.21 8.93
N GLU A 21 -16.71 -15.32 9.91
CA GLU A 21 -17.79 -14.48 10.37
C GLU A 21 -17.49 -13.01 10.10
N PHE A 22 -18.44 -12.34 9.46
CA PHE A 22 -18.36 -10.94 9.13
C PHE A 22 -19.15 -10.09 10.13
N SER A 23 -18.49 -9.08 10.71
CA SER A 23 -19.16 -8.08 11.54
C SER A 23 -19.16 -6.74 10.81
N PRO A 24 -20.33 -6.22 10.38
CA PRO A 24 -20.41 -4.94 9.66
C PRO A 24 -20.19 -3.73 10.57
N GLN A 25 -20.31 -3.89 11.90
CA GLN A 25 -20.20 -2.79 12.86
C GLN A 25 -19.09 -3.03 13.86
N PHE A 26 -18.12 -2.12 13.89
CA PHE A 26 -17.14 -1.98 14.97
C PHE A 26 -17.78 -1.27 16.17
N THR A 27 -18.77 -1.86 16.78
CA THR A 27 -19.20 -1.38 18.10
C THR A 27 -18.51 -2.23 19.16
N LEU A 28 -17.99 -1.59 20.20
CA LEU A 28 -17.43 -2.26 21.37
C LEU A 28 -18.39 -3.36 21.87
N LYS A 29 -19.67 -3.04 21.91
CA LYS A 29 -20.74 -3.96 22.31
C LYS A 29 -20.86 -5.17 21.37
N GLY A 30 -20.74 -5.00 20.06
CA GLY A 30 -20.80 -6.11 19.08
C GLY A 30 -19.59 -7.05 19.15
N VAL A 31 -18.40 -6.51 19.42
CA VAL A 31 -17.17 -7.29 19.58
C VAL A 31 -17.19 -8.04 20.92
N LEU A 32 -17.55 -7.37 22.02
CA LEU A 32 -17.56 -7.95 23.36
C LEU A 32 -18.68 -8.96 23.58
N THR A 33 -19.89 -8.74 23.03
CA THR A 33 -20.97 -9.73 23.12
C THR A 33 -20.65 -11.00 22.35
N ARG A 34 -19.94 -10.95 21.26
CA ARG A 34 -19.49 -12.14 20.53
C ARG A 34 -18.36 -12.88 21.24
N GLN A 35 -17.39 -12.17 21.82
CA GLN A 35 -16.34 -12.78 22.63
C GLN A 35 -16.90 -13.48 23.90
N ALA A 36 -17.94 -12.93 24.50
CA ALA A 36 -18.54 -13.52 25.73
C ALA A 36 -19.31 -14.80 25.47
N PHE A 37 -19.81 -15.04 24.25
CA PHE A 37 -20.85 -16.09 24.06
C PHE A 37 -20.45 -17.28 23.18
N ALA A 38 -19.33 -17.26 22.39
CA ALA A 38 -19.17 -18.36 21.44
C ALA A 38 -17.75 -18.68 20.92
N TYR A 39 -16.71 -17.90 21.17
CA TYR A 39 -15.44 -18.14 20.51
C TYR A 39 -14.25 -18.30 21.47
N PRO A 40 -13.39 -19.29 21.20
CA PRO A 40 -12.13 -19.40 21.90
C PRO A 40 -11.31 -18.11 21.75
N THR A 41 -10.73 -17.61 22.84
CA THR A 41 -9.96 -16.36 22.92
C THR A 41 -8.69 -16.33 22.03
N TYR A 42 -8.36 -17.44 21.37
CA TYR A 42 -7.20 -17.61 20.51
C TYR A 42 -7.48 -17.36 19.01
N LEU A 43 -8.74 -17.11 18.61
CA LEU A 43 -9.05 -16.84 17.21
C LEU A 43 -8.67 -15.40 16.84
N PRO A 44 -7.94 -15.19 15.72
CA PRO A 44 -7.56 -13.86 15.30
C PRO A 44 -8.74 -13.09 14.70
N PHE A 45 -8.72 -11.78 14.92
CA PHE A 45 -9.54 -10.85 14.14
C PHE A 45 -8.81 -10.48 12.86
N LEU A 46 -9.48 -10.52 11.72
CA LEU A 46 -8.96 -10.03 10.45
C LEU A 46 -9.65 -8.72 10.10
N VAL A 47 -8.88 -7.66 9.94
CA VAL A 47 -9.40 -6.33 9.60
C VAL A 47 -8.82 -5.87 8.27
N TRP A 48 -9.62 -5.14 7.49
CA TRP A 48 -9.13 -4.48 6.29
C TRP A 48 -8.68 -3.06 6.62
N GLY A 49 -7.37 -2.80 6.45
CA GLY A 49 -6.76 -1.51 6.68
C GLY A 49 -6.20 -1.30 8.07
N PHE A 50 -5.01 -0.69 8.15
CA PHE A 50 -4.29 -0.45 9.39
C PHE A 50 -5.05 0.45 10.36
N ALA A 51 -5.77 1.47 9.87
CA ALA A 51 -6.60 2.34 10.70
C ALA A 51 -7.66 1.56 11.49
N LYS A 52 -8.25 0.52 10.88
CA LYS A 52 -9.20 -0.36 11.58
C LYS A 52 -8.52 -1.28 12.58
N LYS A 53 -7.30 -1.74 12.31
CA LYS A 53 -6.48 -2.49 13.26
C LYS A 53 -6.24 -1.66 14.51
N THR A 54 -5.79 -0.42 14.37
CA THR A 54 -5.54 0.51 15.47
C THR A 54 -6.82 0.81 16.27
N ALA A 55 -7.92 1.11 15.58
CA ALA A 55 -9.21 1.36 16.24
C ALA A 55 -9.70 0.15 17.04
N LEU A 56 -9.56 -1.06 16.50
CA LEU A 56 -9.96 -2.27 17.22
C LEU A 56 -9.06 -2.54 18.43
N HIS A 57 -7.74 -2.30 18.34
CA HIS A 57 -6.84 -2.38 19.49
C HIS A 57 -7.25 -1.41 20.61
N GLN A 58 -7.58 -0.17 20.28
CA GLN A 58 -8.05 0.81 21.27
C GLN A 58 -9.33 0.37 21.95
N VAL A 59 -10.29 -0.17 21.19
CA VAL A 59 -11.55 -0.69 21.71
C VAL A 59 -11.33 -1.87 22.65
N LEU A 60 -10.42 -2.79 22.32
CA LEU A 60 -10.15 -3.99 23.13
C LEU A 60 -9.27 -3.70 24.36
N ALA A 61 -8.44 -2.64 24.29
CA ALA A 61 -7.60 -2.19 25.41
C ALA A 61 -8.34 -1.25 26.39
N ALA A 62 -9.52 -0.72 26.01
CA ALA A 62 -10.29 0.15 26.88
C ALA A 62 -10.70 -0.61 28.15
N PRO A 63 -10.48 -0.07 29.37
CA PRO A 63 -10.90 -0.71 30.60
C PRO A 63 -12.43 -0.92 30.58
N LEU A 64 -12.88 -2.08 31.02
CA LEU A 64 -14.31 -2.43 31.18
C LEU A 64 -14.99 -1.63 32.33
N ALA A 65 -14.71 -0.31 32.39
CA ALA A 65 -15.06 0.55 33.54
C ALA A 65 -16.58 0.71 33.81
N HIS A 66 -17.46 0.20 32.95
CA HIS A 66 -18.92 0.42 33.12
C HIS A 66 -19.80 -0.79 32.81
N GLN A 67 -19.35 -2.03 33.06
CA GLN A 67 -20.25 -3.15 32.95
C GLN A 67 -20.27 -3.97 34.26
N SER A 68 -21.42 -3.98 34.93
CA SER A 68 -21.77 -4.95 35.95
C SER A 68 -21.89 -6.34 35.32
N LEU A 69 -20.78 -6.95 34.97
CA LEU A 69 -20.70 -8.35 34.55
C LEU A 69 -20.38 -9.19 35.78
N ASN A 70 -21.16 -10.23 36.00
CA ASN A 70 -21.06 -11.18 37.12
C ASN A 70 -19.60 -11.64 37.31
N LYS A 71 -19.12 -11.65 38.57
CA LYS A 71 -17.76 -12.02 39.00
C LYS A 71 -17.19 -13.32 38.40
N ALA A 72 -18.04 -14.23 37.95
CA ALA A 72 -17.62 -15.50 37.36
C ALA A 72 -16.99 -15.35 35.95
N THR A 73 -17.30 -14.27 35.21
CA THR A 73 -16.79 -14.02 33.85
C THR A 73 -15.45 -13.26 33.86
N THR A 74 -15.11 -12.61 34.98
CA THR A 74 -13.93 -11.76 35.11
C THR A 74 -12.63 -12.58 35.26
N GLN A 75 -12.69 -13.81 35.78
CA GLN A 75 -11.50 -14.66 35.95
C GLN A 75 -10.99 -15.31 34.64
N ALA A 76 -11.83 -15.44 33.62
CA ALA A 76 -11.45 -15.97 32.30
C ALA A 76 -10.88 -14.90 31.35
N ALA A 77 -11.10 -13.63 31.66
CA ALA A 77 -10.75 -12.51 30.77
C ALA A 77 -9.29 -12.01 30.90
N THR A 78 -8.49 -12.59 31.81
CA THR A 78 -7.10 -12.14 32.06
C THR A 78 -6.04 -12.82 31.20
N LYS A 79 -6.41 -13.62 30.19
CA LYS A 79 -5.43 -14.31 29.33
C LYS A 79 -5.52 -13.89 27.88
N ALA A 80 -4.45 -13.23 27.43
CA ALA A 80 -4.09 -12.86 26.06
C ALA A 80 -5.01 -11.84 25.37
N SER A 81 -4.45 -10.67 25.07
CA SER A 81 -5.06 -9.74 24.13
C SER A 81 -5.32 -10.45 22.79
N PRO A 82 -6.51 -10.31 22.21
CA PRO A 82 -6.82 -10.98 20.95
C PRO A 82 -5.88 -10.53 19.85
N THR A 83 -5.39 -11.49 19.05
CA THR A 83 -4.53 -11.21 17.91
C THR A 83 -5.34 -10.53 16.81
N ILE A 84 -4.87 -9.40 16.29
CA ILE A 84 -5.51 -8.67 15.19
C ILE A 84 -4.58 -8.66 13.99
N TRP A 85 -4.99 -9.33 12.92
CA TRP A 85 -4.30 -9.34 11.64
C TRP A 85 -4.83 -8.24 10.74
N CYS A 86 -3.94 -7.65 9.96
CA CYS A 86 -4.28 -6.64 8.96
C CYS A 86 -4.31 -7.27 7.56
N MET A 87 -5.34 -6.95 6.78
CA MET A 87 -5.44 -7.33 5.37
C MET A 87 -5.45 -6.07 4.52
N GLU A 88 -4.73 -6.10 3.40
CA GLU A 88 -4.65 -5.03 2.42
C GLU A 88 -4.55 -5.57 1.00
N ASP A 89 -4.71 -4.66 0.03
CA ASP A 89 -4.45 -4.95 -1.38
C ASP A 89 -3.02 -5.47 -1.58
N GLY A 90 -2.86 -6.49 -2.41
CA GLY A 90 -1.55 -6.99 -2.82
C GLY A 90 -0.84 -6.07 -3.82
N PHE A 91 0.43 -6.38 -4.12
CA PHE A 91 1.28 -5.56 -4.98
C PHE A 91 0.84 -5.54 -6.45
N ILE A 92 0.25 -6.63 -6.94
CA ILE A 92 -0.43 -6.71 -8.23
C ILE A 92 -1.91 -6.86 -7.91
N ARG A 93 -2.64 -5.75 -7.95
CA ARG A 93 -3.99 -5.70 -7.37
C ARG A 93 -5.06 -6.19 -8.33
N SER A 94 -5.18 -5.53 -9.48
CA SER A 94 -6.34 -5.72 -10.36
C SER A 94 -6.12 -5.14 -11.76
N ASN A 95 -7.09 -5.39 -12.62
CA ASN A 95 -7.25 -4.63 -13.86
C ASN A 95 -8.33 -3.57 -13.63
N GLY A 96 -7.92 -2.44 -13.02
CA GLY A 96 -8.80 -1.33 -12.65
C GLY A 96 -8.57 -0.83 -11.23
N LEU A 97 -9.22 0.28 -10.86
CA LEU A 97 -9.00 1.00 -9.61
C LEU A 97 -9.87 0.45 -8.47
N GLY A 98 -9.32 0.45 -7.27
CA GLY A 98 -10.04 0.09 -6.05
C GLY A 98 -11.17 1.05 -5.70
N ALA A 99 -11.03 2.33 -6.03
CA ALA A 99 -12.08 3.33 -5.86
C ALA A 99 -13.32 3.05 -6.74
N SER A 100 -13.14 2.30 -7.83
CA SER A 100 -14.24 1.80 -8.68
C SER A 100 -14.85 0.48 -8.20
N LEU A 101 -14.52 0.04 -6.97
CA LEU A 101 -14.98 -1.21 -6.35
C LEU A 101 -14.57 -2.49 -7.12
N ILE A 102 -13.50 -2.41 -7.90
CA ILE A 102 -12.93 -3.58 -8.59
C ILE A 102 -12.29 -4.49 -7.52
N ASP A 103 -12.67 -5.77 -7.53
CA ASP A 103 -12.12 -6.76 -6.62
C ASP A 103 -10.61 -6.93 -6.81
N PRO A 104 -9.82 -7.03 -5.72
CA PRO A 104 -8.41 -7.34 -5.83
C PRO A 104 -8.18 -8.80 -6.26
N LEU A 105 -7.16 -9.03 -7.08
CA LEU A 105 -6.69 -10.35 -7.47
C LEU A 105 -5.64 -10.90 -6.50
N SER A 106 -5.09 -10.07 -5.65
CA SER A 106 -4.16 -10.45 -4.59
C SER A 106 -4.35 -9.60 -3.35
N VAL A 107 -4.04 -10.17 -2.20
CA VAL A 107 -4.08 -9.51 -0.89
C VAL A 107 -2.83 -9.82 -0.09
N VAL A 108 -2.48 -8.92 0.81
CA VAL A 108 -1.49 -9.14 1.86
C VAL A 108 -2.23 -9.32 3.18
N ILE A 109 -1.83 -10.33 3.95
CA ILE A 109 -2.25 -10.52 5.33
C ILE A 109 -0.99 -10.40 6.20
N ASP A 110 -1.01 -9.46 7.13
CA ASP A 110 0.09 -9.17 8.04
C ASP A 110 -0.39 -9.39 9.49
N LYS A 111 0.32 -10.26 10.19
CA LYS A 111 -0.02 -10.63 11.57
C LYS A 111 0.58 -9.66 12.57
N THR A 112 1.73 -9.06 12.23
CA THR A 112 2.49 -8.13 13.07
C THR A 112 2.03 -6.69 12.90
N GLY A 113 2.13 -6.15 11.68
CA GLY A 113 1.89 -4.76 11.35
C GLY A 113 1.15 -4.56 10.04
N ILE A 114 1.81 -3.85 9.13
CA ILE A 114 1.49 -3.78 7.71
C ILE A 114 2.70 -3.19 6.96
N TYR A 115 3.03 -3.70 5.80
CA TYR A 115 4.23 -3.40 5.02
C TYR A 115 4.47 -1.92 4.68
N TYR A 116 3.43 -1.09 4.67
CA TYR A 116 3.56 0.35 4.36
C TYR A 116 3.72 1.24 5.60
N ASN A 117 3.69 0.67 6.80
CA ASN A 117 3.88 1.43 8.03
C ASN A 117 5.35 1.38 8.46
N ALA A 118 6.10 2.44 8.17
CA ALA A 118 7.50 2.56 8.53
C ALA A 118 7.75 2.78 10.05
N LEU A 119 6.70 2.96 10.85
CA LEU A 119 6.80 3.25 12.28
C LEU A 119 6.71 2.00 13.16
N GLN A 120 6.41 0.85 12.59
CA GLN A 120 6.26 -0.42 13.29
C GLN A 120 6.70 -1.58 12.41
N PRO A 121 7.25 -2.67 12.99
CA PRO A 121 7.59 -3.88 12.26
C PRO A 121 6.40 -4.47 11.52
N SER A 122 6.68 -5.17 10.42
CA SER A 122 5.72 -5.93 9.63
C SER A 122 6.20 -7.35 9.38
N ASP A 123 5.29 -8.27 8.99
CA ASP A 123 5.70 -9.62 8.60
C ASP A 123 6.64 -9.59 7.39
N LEU A 124 6.44 -8.66 6.46
CA LEU A 124 7.33 -8.50 5.30
C LEU A 124 8.72 -8.05 5.73
N GLU A 125 8.85 -7.10 6.65
CA GLU A 125 10.14 -6.64 7.16
C GLU A 125 10.87 -7.77 7.89
N HIS A 126 10.18 -8.52 8.76
CA HIS A 126 10.75 -9.69 9.41
C HIS A 126 11.23 -10.73 8.38
N LEU A 127 10.44 -10.98 7.33
CA LEU A 127 10.83 -11.88 6.25
C LEU A 127 12.10 -11.41 5.54
N LEU A 128 12.20 -10.12 5.20
CA LEU A 128 13.38 -9.55 4.53
C LEU A 128 14.64 -9.62 5.40
N ILE A 129 14.52 -9.42 6.72
CA ILE A 129 15.64 -9.49 7.66
C ILE A 129 16.09 -10.94 7.89
N GLN A 130 15.14 -11.87 8.00
CA GLN A 130 15.43 -13.26 8.43
C GLN A 130 15.67 -14.21 7.26
N GLN A 131 15.30 -13.82 6.04
CA GLN A 131 15.39 -14.68 4.86
C GLN A 131 16.88 -14.96 4.54
N PRO A 132 17.31 -16.22 4.51
CA PRO A 132 18.66 -16.57 4.03
C PRO A 132 18.79 -16.23 2.53
N PRO A 133 20.01 -16.12 2.02
CA PRO A 133 20.24 -15.93 0.60
C PRO A 133 19.45 -16.92 -0.24
N LEU A 134 18.84 -16.45 -1.32
CA LEU A 134 18.06 -17.29 -2.22
C LEU A 134 18.95 -18.39 -2.82
N ASN A 135 18.49 -19.64 -2.82
CA ASN A 135 19.13 -20.72 -3.56
C ASN A 135 18.94 -20.53 -5.08
N THR A 136 19.66 -21.30 -5.89
CA THR A 136 19.65 -21.19 -7.35
C THR A 136 18.24 -21.36 -7.94
N GLN A 137 17.42 -22.28 -7.43
CA GLN A 137 16.06 -22.47 -7.90
C GLN A 137 15.19 -21.25 -7.62
N GLN A 138 15.28 -20.68 -6.42
CA GLN A 138 14.57 -19.46 -6.05
C GLN A 138 15.03 -18.25 -6.87
N GLN A 139 16.33 -18.10 -7.12
CA GLN A 139 16.89 -17.07 -7.98
C GLN A 139 16.33 -17.17 -9.41
N ASN A 140 16.39 -18.36 -10.00
CA ASN A 140 15.87 -18.60 -11.36
C ASN A 140 14.35 -18.29 -11.46
N ARG A 141 13.58 -18.73 -10.45
CA ARG A 141 12.13 -18.42 -10.37
C ARG A 141 11.90 -16.92 -10.28
N THR A 142 12.65 -16.21 -9.44
CA THR A 142 12.53 -14.75 -9.25
C THR A 142 12.85 -14.01 -10.54
N GLN A 143 13.96 -14.36 -11.21
CA GLN A 143 14.35 -13.75 -12.49
C GLN A 143 13.28 -14.00 -13.57
N ALA A 144 12.77 -15.22 -13.68
CA ALA A 144 11.70 -15.56 -14.63
C ALA A 144 10.41 -14.76 -14.32
N LEU A 145 10.05 -14.60 -13.04
CA LEU A 145 8.90 -13.79 -12.63
C LEU A 145 9.09 -12.32 -12.99
N ILE A 146 10.22 -11.72 -12.64
CA ILE A 146 10.54 -10.32 -13.00
C ILE A 146 10.43 -10.15 -14.51
N LYS A 147 11.12 -11.00 -15.28
CA LYS A 147 11.06 -10.95 -16.75
C LYS A 147 9.62 -10.99 -17.26
N ARG A 148 8.80 -11.90 -16.75
CA ARG A 148 7.40 -12.02 -17.15
C ARG A 148 6.57 -10.79 -16.84
N LEU A 149 6.77 -10.17 -15.66
CA LEU A 149 6.06 -8.94 -15.27
C LEU A 149 6.43 -7.78 -16.19
N LEU A 150 7.72 -7.66 -16.55
CA LEU A 150 8.21 -6.62 -17.45
C LEU A 150 7.72 -6.84 -18.88
N ASP A 151 7.85 -8.03 -19.43
CA ASP A 151 7.42 -8.37 -20.80
C ASP A 151 5.92 -8.12 -20.98
N GLN A 152 5.11 -8.42 -19.97
CA GLN A 152 3.65 -8.23 -20.00
C GLN A 152 3.20 -6.85 -19.52
N GLN A 153 4.13 -5.96 -19.20
CA GLN A 153 3.84 -4.59 -18.76
C GLN A 153 2.85 -4.54 -17.58
N VAL A 154 3.01 -5.47 -16.62
CA VAL A 154 2.14 -5.56 -15.44
C VAL A 154 2.49 -4.48 -14.44
N SER A 155 1.47 -3.85 -13.86
CA SER A 155 1.56 -2.89 -12.76
C SER A 155 0.46 -3.16 -11.71
N LYS A 156 0.46 -2.38 -10.62
CA LYS A 156 -0.51 -2.55 -9.53
C LYS A 156 -1.97 -2.56 -10.01
N TYR A 157 -2.34 -1.64 -10.90
CA TYR A 157 -3.73 -1.43 -11.33
C TYR A 157 -3.99 -1.75 -12.80
N ASN A 158 -2.95 -1.88 -13.62
CA ASN A 158 -3.02 -2.15 -15.06
C ASN A 158 -3.97 -1.20 -15.82
N VAL A 159 -3.88 0.09 -15.50
CA VAL A 159 -4.70 1.15 -16.11
C VAL A 159 -3.86 2.09 -16.95
N GLY A 160 -4.52 2.81 -17.87
CA GLY A 160 -3.90 3.76 -18.78
C GLY A 160 -3.60 3.18 -20.15
N LYS A 161 -3.28 4.05 -21.10
CA LYS A 161 -2.97 3.68 -22.49
C LYS A 161 -1.58 3.07 -22.59
N HIS A 162 -1.43 2.00 -23.34
CA HIS A 162 -0.16 1.28 -23.54
C HIS A 162 0.69 1.84 -24.69
N GLN A 163 0.38 3.02 -25.20
CA GLN A 163 1.24 3.72 -26.17
C GLN A 163 2.51 4.26 -25.51
N PRO A 164 3.62 4.39 -26.25
CA PRO A 164 4.85 4.99 -25.72
C PRO A 164 4.61 6.40 -25.20
N LEU A 165 5.28 6.75 -24.10
CA LEU A 165 5.33 8.14 -23.64
C LEU A 165 6.25 8.94 -24.53
N ILE A 166 5.71 9.96 -25.19
CA ILE A 166 6.50 10.92 -25.99
C ILE A 166 7.02 12.00 -25.06
N ILE A 167 8.33 12.16 -25.00
CA ILE A 167 9.02 13.19 -24.21
C ILE A 167 9.35 14.36 -25.12
N SER A 168 8.92 15.57 -24.73
CA SER A 168 9.10 16.79 -25.54
C SER A 168 10.56 17.29 -25.61
N ALA A 169 11.44 16.79 -24.75
CA ALA A 169 12.87 17.10 -24.75
C ALA A 169 13.69 15.80 -24.68
N PRO A 170 13.84 15.07 -25.79
CA PRO A 170 14.53 13.78 -25.82
C PRO A 170 16.01 13.86 -25.46
N HIS A 171 16.64 15.05 -25.60
CA HIS A 171 18.03 15.29 -25.26
C HIS A 171 18.28 15.83 -23.85
N ALA A 172 17.25 15.85 -22.97
CA ALA A 172 17.46 16.19 -21.58
C ALA A 172 18.48 15.23 -20.94
N THR A 173 19.36 15.78 -20.10
CA THR A 173 20.44 15.02 -19.44
C THR A 173 19.90 13.97 -18.47
N GLU A 174 18.78 14.23 -17.83
CA GLU A 174 18.10 13.31 -16.92
C GLU A 174 16.60 13.50 -17.03
N LYS A 175 15.85 12.41 -17.11
CA LYS A 175 14.39 12.37 -17.13
C LYS A 175 13.89 11.73 -15.86
N ILE A 176 13.22 12.51 -15.03
CA ILE A 176 12.73 12.10 -13.73
C ILE A 176 11.21 11.95 -13.76
N LEU A 177 10.71 10.78 -13.39
CA LEU A 177 9.28 10.59 -13.12
C LEU A 177 8.98 10.90 -11.65
N VAL A 178 8.16 11.90 -11.40
CA VAL A 178 7.61 12.20 -10.08
C VAL A 178 6.22 11.63 -9.99
N VAL A 179 6.02 10.71 -9.03
CA VAL A 179 4.78 9.95 -8.90
C VAL A 179 3.89 10.55 -7.82
N GLY A 180 2.72 11.02 -8.24
CA GLY A 180 1.68 11.48 -7.32
C GLY A 180 1.01 10.34 -6.56
N GLN A 181 0.60 10.61 -5.33
CA GLN A 181 -0.08 9.68 -4.44
C GLN A 181 -1.36 10.29 -3.88
N VAL A 182 -2.21 9.47 -3.31
CA VAL A 182 -3.36 9.91 -2.53
C VAL A 182 -2.85 10.41 -1.17
N GLU A 183 -2.99 11.71 -0.90
CA GLU A 183 -2.33 12.36 0.25
C GLU A 183 -2.90 11.93 1.61
N ASP A 184 -4.17 11.54 1.67
CA ASP A 184 -4.82 11.04 2.88
C ASP A 184 -4.69 9.51 3.05
N ASP A 185 -3.97 8.83 2.18
CA ASP A 185 -3.71 7.39 2.29
C ASP A 185 -2.81 7.06 3.48
N MET A 186 -3.05 5.91 4.11
CA MET A 186 -2.26 5.46 5.25
C MET A 186 -0.79 5.21 4.87
N SER A 187 -0.51 4.80 3.64
CA SER A 187 0.87 4.62 3.15
C SER A 187 1.66 5.94 3.09
N VAL A 188 1.00 7.08 2.89
CA VAL A 188 1.61 8.41 2.96
C VAL A 188 1.71 8.89 4.40
N LYS A 189 0.66 8.67 5.21
CA LYS A 189 0.65 9.09 6.62
C LYS A 189 1.69 8.41 7.47
N LEU A 190 1.93 7.12 7.22
CA LEU A 190 2.77 6.24 8.06
C LEU A 190 4.16 5.96 7.46
N CYS A 191 4.52 6.58 6.33
CA CYS A 191 5.80 6.33 5.67
C CYS A 191 7.03 6.99 6.29
N GLY A 192 6.89 7.62 7.46
CA GLY A 192 8.02 8.26 8.16
C GLY A 192 8.61 9.52 7.50
N SER A 193 7.90 10.13 6.54
CA SER A 193 8.34 11.33 5.81
C SER A 193 7.73 12.60 6.36
N ASP A 194 8.46 13.72 6.27
CA ASP A 194 7.92 15.07 6.47
C ASP A 194 7.19 15.59 5.23
N ILE A 195 7.50 15.03 4.04
CA ILE A 195 6.80 15.33 2.78
C ILE A 195 5.50 14.53 2.75
N LYS A 196 4.36 15.21 2.81
CA LYS A 196 3.03 14.59 2.88
C LYS A 196 2.13 14.94 1.70
N THR A 197 2.53 15.89 0.85
CA THR A 197 1.73 16.32 -0.29
C THR A 197 2.49 16.17 -1.61
N ASN A 198 1.73 15.98 -2.68
CA ASN A 198 2.28 15.87 -4.03
C ASN A 198 3.01 17.16 -4.45
N LEU A 199 2.47 18.32 -4.04
CA LEU A 199 3.10 19.61 -4.31
C LEU A 199 4.44 19.77 -3.58
N GLN A 200 4.52 19.37 -2.32
CA GLN A 200 5.79 19.38 -1.57
C GLN A 200 6.82 18.47 -2.24
N LEU A 201 6.43 17.26 -2.65
CA LEU A 201 7.30 16.36 -3.39
C LEU A 201 7.83 17.02 -4.66
N LEU A 202 6.94 17.56 -5.50
CA LEU A 202 7.29 18.15 -6.78
C LEU A 202 8.22 19.36 -6.62
N LYS A 203 7.96 20.24 -5.65
CA LYS A 203 8.83 21.37 -5.26
C LYS A 203 10.22 20.88 -4.85
N THR A 204 10.27 19.86 -4.00
CA THR A 204 11.53 19.31 -3.48
C THR A 204 12.36 18.69 -4.60
N VAL A 205 11.74 17.94 -5.51
CA VAL A 205 12.44 17.34 -6.67
C VAL A 205 12.98 18.43 -7.57
N ARG A 206 12.19 19.45 -7.92
CA ARG A 206 12.67 20.56 -8.75
C ARG A 206 13.83 21.31 -8.11
N ALA A 207 13.80 21.53 -6.80
CA ALA A 207 14.89 22.21 -6.08
C ALA A 207 16.17 21.37 -6.06
N ARG A 208 16.08 20.05 -5.92
CA ARG A 208 17.24 19.12 -5.91
C ARG A 208 17.79 18.85 -7.31
N CYS A 209 16.95 18.83 -8.32
CA CYS A 209 17.26 18.49 -9.69
C CYS A 209 16.85 19.64 -10.64
N PRO A 210 17.48 20.84 -10.56
CA PRO A 210 17.02 22.05 -11.25
C PRO A 210 17.09 21.94 -12.77
N HIS A 211 17.98 21.11 -13.32
CA HIS A 211 18.20 20.94 -14.75
C HIS A 211 17.55 19.68 -15.34
N ALA A 212 16.97 18.82 -14.50
CA ALA A 212 16.32 17.60 -14.95
C ALA A 212 14.99 17.91 -15.69
N TYR A 213 14.65 17.03 -16.62
CA TYR A 213 13.33 17.02 -17.25
C TYR A 213 12.35 16.26 -16.35
N ILE A 214 11.54 16.98 -15.62
CA ILE A 214 10.60 16.42 -14.64
C ILE A 214 9.27 16.13 -15.32
N ILE A 215 8.87 14.86 -15.25
CA ILE A 215 7.57 14.35 -15.70
C ILE A 215 6.74 14.05 -14.44
N TYR A 216 5.61 14.74 -14.29
CA TYR A 216 4.69 14.48 -13.18
C TYR A 216 3.55 13.59 -13.64
N LYS A 217 3.30 12.50 -12.91
CA LYS A 217 2.16 11.62 -13.10
C LYS A 217 1.27 11.61 -11.87
N PRO A 218 0.10 12.27 -11.89
CA PRO A 218 -0.85 12.25 -10.79
C PRO A 218 -1.39 10.84 -10.54
N HIS A 219 -1.81 10.56 -9.30
CA HIS A 219 -2.51 9.31 -8.99
C HIS A 219 -3.85 9.25 -9.71
N PRO A 220 -4.25 8.13 -10.32
CA PRO A 220 -5.48 8.04 -11.10
C PRO A 220 -6.75 8.35 -10.29
N ASP A 221 -6.84 7.95 -9.01
CA ASP A 221 -7.99 8.29 -8.15
C ASP A 221 -8.07 9.80 -7.82
N VAL A 222 -6.90 10.47 -7.73
CA VAL A 222 -6.82 11.91 -7.55
C VAL A 222 -7.23 12.64 -8.82
N GLN A 223 -6.78 12.14 -9.97
CA GLN A 223 -7.14 12.67 -11.30
C GLN A 223 -8.65 12.56 -11.53
N ALA A 224 -9.26 11.44 -11.16
CA ALA A 224 -10.70 11.21 -11.25
C ALA A 224 -11.53 12.05 -10.24
N GLY A 225 -10.87 12.80 -9.33
CA GLY A 225 -11.55 13.59 -8.31
C GLY A 225 -12.12 12.77 -7.14
N LEU A 226 -11.75 11.48 -7.04
CA LEU A 226 -12.27 10.55 -6.03
C LEU A 226 -11.49 10.66 -4.70
N ARG A 227 -10.25 11.16 -4.72
CA ARG A 227 -9.36 11.23 -3.58
C ARG A 227 -8.58 12.56 -3.53
N THR A 228 -8.01 12.86 -2.36
CA THR A 228 -7.22 14.09 -2.12
C THR A 228 -5.82 14.01 -2.72
N GLY A 229 -5.24 15.17 -3.08
CA GLY A 229 -3.86 15.28 -3.58
C GLY A 229 -3.76 15.98 -4.95
N LYS A 230 -4.81 16.72 -5.36
CA LYS A 230 -4.81 17.48 -6.61
C LYS A 230 -3.90 18.70 -6.50
N ILE A 231 -3.01 18.88 -7.47
CA ILE A 231 -2.20 20.07 -7.68
C ILE A 231 -2.87 20.93 -8.78
N SER A 232 -2.83 22.24 -8.63
CA SER A 232 -3.35 23.14 -9.67
C SER A 232 -2.52 23.07 -10.96
N ALA A 233 -3.13 23.37 -12.10
CA ALA A 233 -2.42 23.36 -13.40
C ALA A 233 -1.22 24.30 -13.41
N SER A 234 -1.36 25.49 -12.81
CA SER A 234 -0.26 26.48 -12.70
C SER A 234 0.90 25.97 -11.85
N GLU A 235 0.63 25.33 -10.72
CA GLU A 235 1.68 24.74 -9.88
C GLU A 235 2.36 23.54 -10.55
N MET A 236 1.60 22.68 -11.24
CA MET A 236 2.21 21.59 -12.03
C MET A 236 3.16 22.14 -13.09
N GLN A 237 2.75 23.16 -13.84
CA GLN A 237 3.58 23.79 -14.88
C GLN A 237 4.81 24.51 -14.32
N GLN A 238 4.75 25.02 -13.12
CA GLN A 238 5.88 25.69 -12.47
C GLN A 238 7.02 24.72 -12.11
N TYR A 239 6.70 23.47 -11.72
CA TYR A 239 7.69 22.53 -11.20
C TYR A 239 7.93 21.31 -12.08
N ALA A 240 7.02 20.96 -12.98
CA ALA A 240 7.17 19.88 -13.95
C ALA A 240 7.28 20.42 -15.39
N ASN A 241 8.10 19.77 -16.20
CA ASN A 241 8.21 20.06 -17.62
C ASN A 241 7.06 19.42 -18.42
N GLN A 242 6.57 18.28 -17.93
CA GLN A 242 5.48 17.54 -18.57
C GLN A 242 4.58 16.91 -17.53
N VAL A 243 3.27 16.89 -17.79
CA VAL A 243 2.29 16.19 -16.97
C VAL A 243 1.66 15.08 -17.81
N VAL A 244 1.61 13.86 -17.24
CA VAL A 244 1.14 12.67 -17.94
C VAL A 244 -0.06 12.09 -17.23
N MET A 245 -1.22 12.09 -17.89
CA MET A 245 -2.48 11.62 -17.31
C MET A 245 -2.79 10.17 -17.71
N ASP A 246 -2.87 9.89 -19.01
CA ASP A 246 -3.52 8.69 -19.55
C ASP A 246 -2.56 7.54 -19.93
N ILE A 247 -1.24 7.75 -19.86
CA ILE A 247 -0.26 6.71 -20.19
C ILE A 247 -0.13 5.72 -19.01
N SER A 248 -0.05 4.43 -19.32
CA SER A 248 0.13 3.40 -18.30
C SER A 248 1.46 3.56 -17.54
N MET A 249 1.49 3.15 -16.27
CA MET A 249 2.70 3.28 -15.45
C MET A 249 3.93 2.57 -16.07
N PRO A 250 3.81 1.33 -16.58
CA PRO A 250 4.93 0.69 -17.26
C PRO A 250 5.52 1.54 -18.39
N ARG A 251 4.67 2.15 -19.23
CA ARG A 251 5.14 3.00 -20.33
C ARG A 251 5.80 4.30 -19.87
N CYS A 252 5.38 4.83 -18.71
CA CYS A 252 6.09 5.95 -18.11
C CYS A 252 7.46 5.52 -17.60
N LEU A 253 7.57 4.36 -16.96
CA LEU A 253 8.82 3.81 -16.46
C LEU A 253 9.81 3.45 -17.59
N ASP A 254 9.33 2.99 -18.74
CA ASP A 254 10.17 2.68 -19.90
C ASP A 254 10.83 3.94 -20.52
N ALA A 255 10.36 5.14 -20.20
CA ALA A 255 10.76 6.39 -20.84
C ALA A 255 11.64 7.31 -19.97
N VAL A 256 11.95 6.92 -18.73
CA VAL A 256 12.64 7.75 -17.74
C VAL A 256 13.90 7.09 -17.21
N ASP A 257 14.80 7.90 -16.64
CA ASP A 257 16.07 7.43 -16.10
C ASP A 257 15.95 7.18 -14.58
N SER A 258 15.05 7.90 -13.90
CA SER A 258 14.85 7.77 -12.46
C SER A 258 13.43 8.06 -12.03
N VAL A 259 13.07 7.60 -10.81
CA VAL A 259 11.76 7.80 -10.19
C VAL A 259 11.92 8.44 -8.82
N HIS A 260 11.15 9.49 -8.57
CA HIS A 260 11.05 10.15 -7.27
C HIS A 260 9.63 9.98 -6.71
N THR A 261 9.54 9.51 -5.48
CA THR A 261 8.25 9.23 -4.84
C THR A 261 8.32 9.40 -3.32
N ILE A 262 7.18 9.63 -2.68
CA ILE A 262 7.14 9.58 -1.21
C ILE A 262 7.28 8.12 -0.77
N SER A 263 6.32 7.27 -1.12
CA SER A 263 6.26 5.85 -0.69
C SER A 263 5.49 4.95 -1.66
N SER A 264 5.31 5.39 -2.92
CA SER A 264 4.51 4.66 -3.90
C SER A 264 5.11 3.31 -4.26
N LEU A 265 4.26 2.31 -4.46
CA LEU A 265 4.66 1.02 -5.02
C LEU A 265 5.33 1.15 -6.42
N THR A 266 5.09 2.24 -7.13
CA THR A 266 5.77 2.52 -8.40
C THR A 266 7.29 2.57 -8.25
N GLY A 267 7.81 2.99 -7.07
CA GLY A 267 9.26 2.90 -6.80
C GLY A 267 9.75 1.45 -6.83
N PHE A 268 9.01 0.51 -6.27
CA PHE A 268 9.35 -0.91 -6.38
C PHE A 268 9.26 -1.42 -7.84
N GLU A 269 8.22 -1.03 -8.57
CA GLU A 269 8.08 -1.36 -10.00
C GLU A 269 9.24 -0.79 -10.83
N ALA A 270 9.79 0.37 -10.45
CA ALA A 270 10.97 0.99 -11.06
C ALA A 270 12.25 0.21 -10.75
N LEU A 271 12.45 -0.20 -9.49
CA LEU A 271 13.58 -1.06 -9.10
C LEU A 271 13.60 -2.39 -9.87
N LEU A 272 12.45 -3.01 -10.11
CA LEU A 272 12.34 -4.22 -10.93
C LEU A 272 12.81 -4.00 -12.38
N ARG A 273 12.83 -2.75 -12.86
CA ARG A 273 13.32 -2.33 -14.19
C ARG A 273 14.77 -1.87 -14.19
N GLY A 274 15.40 -1.88 -13.01
CA GLY A 274 16.78 -1.38 -12.86
C GLY A 274 16.89 0.15 -12.88
N LEU A 275 15.78 0.89 -12.70
CA LEU A 275 15.81 2.35 -12.63
C LEU A 275 16.29 2.82 -11.26
N SER A 276 16.94 3.97 -11.22
CA SER A 276 17.25 4.66 -9.97
C SER A 276 15.98 5.15 -9.30
N VAL A 277 15.89 4.97 -7.97
CA VAL A 277 14.71 5.39 -7.19
C VAL A 277 15.14 6.22 -6.00
N THR A 278 14.53 7.40 -5.85
CA THR A 278 14.66 8.24 -4.66
C THR A 278 13.34 8.23 -3.89
N CYS A 279 13.37 7.71 -2.68
CA CYS A 279 12.25 7.74 -1.74
C CYS A 279 12.39 8.90 -0.76
N TYR A 280 11.30 9.64 -0.54
CA TYR A 280 11.23 10.70 0.46
C TYR A 280 10.59 10.23 1.77
N GLY A 281 10.10 9.02 1.81
CA GLY A 281 9.67 8.26 2.97
C GLY A 281 10.33 6.90 2.98
N PHE A 282 9.87 6.01 3.86
CA PHE A 282 10.42 4.66 4.06
C PHE A 282 9.40 3.59 3.66
N PRO A 283 9.11 3.39 2.34
CA PRO A 283 8.36 2.22 1.91
C PRO A 283 9.18 0.94 2.15
N PHE A 284 8.52 -0.23 2.11
CA PHE A 284 9.14 -1.52 2.44
C PHE A 284 10.41 -1.86 1.63
N TYR A 285 10.61 -1.23 0.49
CA TYR A 285 11.78 -1.43 -0.39
C TYR A 285 12.89 -0.38 -0.16
N ALA A 286 12.69 0.64 0.68
CA ALA A 286 13.70 1.64 1.02
C ALA A 286 14.55 1.21 2.22
N GLY A 287 15.77 1.73 2.32
CA GLY A 287 16.68 1.45 3.43
C GLY A 287 17.50 0.16 3.30
N TRP A 288 17.40 -0.55 2.17
CA TRP A 288 18.12 -1.80 1.89
C TRP A 288 19.30 -1.61 0.93
N GLY A 289 19.72 -0.38 0.66
CA GLY A 289 20.80 -0.05 -0.28
C GLY A 289 20.38 -0.01 -1.75
N LEU A 290 19.08 0.01 -2.04
CA LEU A 290 18.53 0.07 -3.41
C LEU A 290 17.95 1.44 -3.77
N THR A 291 17.75 2.33 -2.78
CA THR A 291 17.14 3.66 -2.96
C THR A 291 17.96 4.73 -2.27
#